data_2dfabcfb351847d55d55c89c0c32c613
#
_entry.id   2dfabcfb351847d55d55c89c0c32c613
#
_cell.length_a   1.000
_cell.length_b   1.000
_cell.length_c   1.000
_cell.angle_alpha   90.00
_cell.angle_beta   90.00
_cell.angle_gamma   90.00
#
_symmetry.space_group_name_H-M   'P 1'
#
loop_
_entity.id
_entity.type
_entity.pdbx_description
1 polymer ?
#
loop_
_entity_poly.entity_id
_entity_poly.type
_entity_poly.pdbx_seq_one_letter_code
_entity_poly.pdbx_strand_id
1 'polypeptide(L)'
;MTIFDAIESEVRSYCRSWPVLFDRASGTHLWDVDGRQYLDFFAGAGALNYGHNHPDLKAALLDYLTADRVVHSLDMTTVAKAKFLERFDEVILRPRGLDYKVQFPGPTGTNSVEAALKLARKVTGRESVVSFTNAFHGMTLGALSVTGNSMKRGGAGIPLVHATPMPYDHYLDDTLPDFMWFERLLKDNGSGLNEPAAVIVETVQGEGGVNVARLEWLQGLAELCRRHGMLLIVDDVQMGCGRTGPFFSFEAAGIVPDIVCLSKSISGYGLPMALTLFRPELDVWEPGEHNGTFRGHNPAFVTATAALEFWTDNRLEKDVLRKGEHVERVLTDVVGPVEGAEVRGRGLVRGVAFERPESAAAVCREAFGRGLLVETSGAQSEVVKLMPSLLIDDDELARGLAIAAESIEAVTARELIGAGGRSTR
;
A
#
# COMPACT_ATOMS: atom_id res chain seq x y z
N MET A 1 -2.69 30.13 16.35
CA MET A 1 -3.54 29.55 15.29
C MET A 1 -2.77 29.68 13.99
N THR A 2 -2.41 28.56 13.38
CA THR A 2 -1.70 28.55 12.10
C THR A 2 -2.69 28.79 10.96
N ILE A 3 -2.21 29.09 9.73
CA ILE A 3 -3.06 29.20 8.55
C ILE A 3 -3.81 27.89 8.27
N PHE A 4 -3.18 26.74 8.58
CA PHE A 4 -3.78 25.42 8.45
C PHE A 4 -4.98 25.24 9.40
N ASP A 5 -4.87 25.71 10.65
CA ASP A 5 -5.99 25.64 11.61
C ASP A 5 -7.14 26.58 11.24
N ALA A 6 -6.85 27.64 10.48
CA ALA A 6 -7.85 28.65 10.11
C ALA A 6 -8.63 28.28 8.84
N ILE A 7 -8.01 27.58 7.87
CA ILE A 7 -8.58 27.43 6.51
C ILE A 7 -8.70 25.97 6.09
N GLU A 8 -7.76 25.11 6.50
CA GLU A 8 -7.77 23.70 6.10
C GLU A 8 -8.77 22.89 6.91
N SER A 9 -9.43 21.93 6.26
CA SER A 9 -10.42 21.04 6.89
C SER A 9 -9.82 20.24 8.05
N GLU A 10 -10.63 19.93 9.07
CA GLU A 10 -10.28 19.06 10.20
C GLU A 10 -10.00 17.59 9.81
N VAL A 11 -10.27 17.17 8.58
CA VAL A 11 -10.04 15.80 8.09
C VAL A 11 -8.55 15.42 8.03
N ARG A 12 -7.65 16.37 8.07
CA ARG A 12 -6.19 16.18 8.05
C ARG A 12 -5.73 15.33 9.25
N SER A 13 -4.79 14.43 9.02
CA SER A 13 -4.30 13.45 10.01
C SER A 13 -2.80 13.56 10.27
N TYR A 14 -1.96 13.38 9.25
CA TYR A 14 -0.50 13.30 9.40
C TYR A 14 0.16 14.53 10.03
N CYS A 15 -0.34 15.73 9.75
CA CYS A 15 0.14 16.96 10.37
C CYS A 15 -0.01 17.00 11.91
N ARG A 16 -0.88 16.15 12.47
CA ARG A 16 -1.06 16.02 13.92
C ARG A 16 0.00 15.11 14.55
N SER A 17 0.48 14.12 13.77
CA SER A 17 1.57 13.24 14.19
C SER A 17 2.93 13.95 14.11
N TRP A 18 3.10 14.84 13.13
CA TRP A 18 4.33 15.58 12.89
C TRP A 18 4.05 17.08 12.83
N PRO A 19 3.91 17.74 13.99
CA PRO A 19 3.44 19.13 14.08
C PRO A 19 4.57 20.15 13.78
N VAL A 20 5.21 19.99 12.62
CA VAL A 20 6.24 20.89 12.10
C VAL A 20 5.91 21.30 10.67
N LEU A 21 6.51 22.37 10.17
CA LEU A 21 6.37 22.80 8.80
C LEU A 21 7.57 22.29 7.99
N PHE A 22 7.35 21.27 7.16
CA PHE A 22 8.39 20.75 6.26
C PHE A 22 8.59 21.68 5.06
N ASP A 23 9.85 21.88 4.67
CA ASP A 23 10.24 22.76 3.56
C ASP A 23 10.98 22.00 2.46
N ARG A 24 11.91 21.12 2.80
CA ARG A 24 12.82 20.47 1.86
C ARG A 24 12.83 18.95 2.07
N ALA A 25 13.05 18.21 0.96
CA ALA A 25 13.24 16.76 1.01
C ALA A 25 14.27 16.31 -0.04
N SER A 26 15.07 15.28 0.28
CA SER A 26 16.03 14.67 -0.65
C SER A 26 16.41 13.26 -0.19
N GLY A 27 16.39 12.29 -1.08
CA GLY A 27 16.68 10.89 -0.77
C GLY A 27 15.75 10.36 0.32
N THR A 28 16.31 9.99 1.44
CA THR A 28 15.60 9.45 2.61
C THR A 28 15.29 10.50 3.68
N HIS A 29 15.48 11.78 3.39
CA HIS A 29 15.39 12.84 4.40
C HIS A 29 14.40 13.94 4.05
N LEU A 30 13.75 14.48 5.10
CA LEU A 30 13.03 15.76 5.09
C LEU A 30 13.68 16.75 6.05
N TRP A 31 13.49 18.03 5.79
CA TRP A 31 13.87 19.13 6.68
C TRP A 31 12.69 20.04 6.92
N ASP A 32 12.53 20.47 8.16
CA ASP A 32 11.57 21.52 8.50
C ASP A 32 12.15 22.93 8.24
N VAL A 33 11.30 23.94 8.41
CA VAL A 33 11.69 25.35 8.20
C VAL A 33 12.78 25.84 9.16
N ASP A 34 12.97 25.16 10.29
CA ASP A 34 14.04 25.47 11.28
C ASP A 34 15.35 24.76 10.92
N GLY A 35 15.36 23.97 9.85
CA GLY A 35 16.52 23.24 9.34
C GLY A 35 16.78 21.90 10.04
N ARG A 36 15.89 21.45 10.92
CA ARG A 36 16.00 20.13 11.55
C ARG A 36 15.74 19.03 10.52
N GLN A 37 16.62 18.05 10.49
CA GLN A 37 16.56 16.89 9.60
C GLN A 37 15.82 15.73 10.24
N TYR A 38 15.01 15.04 9.42
CA TYR A 38 14.28 13.84 9.78
C TYR A 38 14.59 12.74 8.76
N LEU A 39 14.89 11.54 9.24
CA LEU A 39 15.00 10.35 8.42
C LEU A 39 13.59 9.79 8.16
N ASP A 40 13.28 9.44 6.92
CA ASP A 40 11.93 9.09 6.50
C ASP A 40 11.74 7.57 6.34
N PHE A 41 11.07 6.96 7.31
CA PHE A 41 10.57 5.58 7.22
C PHE A 41 9.06 5.52 6.98
N PHE A 42 8.47 6.62 6.52
CA PHE A 42 7.09 6.70 6.07
C PHE A 42 6.97 6.67 4.54
N ALA A 43 7.91 7.29 3.83
CA ALA A 43 8.00 7.34 2.37
C ALA A 43 6.66 7.72 1.69
N GLY A 44 5.96 8.73 2.24
CA GLY A 44 4.67 9.18 1.73
C GLY A 44 3.60 8.07 1.71
N ALA A 45 3.51 7.27 2.76
CA ALA A 45 2.67 6.09 2.84
C ALA A 45 2.92 5.07 1.70
N GLY A 46 4.17 4.95 1.25
CA GLY A 46 4.59 4.08 0.15
C GLY A 46 4.48 4.70 -1.25
N ALA A 47 4.32 6.02 -1.37
CA ALA A 47 4.34 6.71 -2.66
C ALA A 47 5.77 7.04 -3.14
N LEU A 48 6.77 6.95 -2.27
CA LEU A 48 8.14 7.40 -2.50
C LEU A 48 9.15 6.24 -2.35
N ASN A 49 8.87 5.10 -2.98
CA ASN A 49 9.77 3.94 -2.93
C ASN A 49 11.19 4.27 -3.37
N TYR A 50 11.36 5.21 -4.29
CA TYR A 50 12.67 5.63 -4.79
C TYR A 50 13.24 6.86 -4.07
N GLY A 51 12.65 7.25 -2.94
CA GLY A 51 13.04 8.41 -2.14
C GLY A 51 12.55 9.74 -2.69
N HIS A 52 12.80 10.80 -1.93
CA HIS A 52 12.44 12.17 -2.29
C HIS A 52 13.40 12.74 -3.35
N ASN A 53 12.86 13.36 -4.38
CA ASN A 53 13.62 14.12 -5.37
C ASN A 53 14.80 13.32 -5.97
N HIS A 54 14.60 12.03 -6.28
CA HIS A 54 15.67 11.22 -6.87
C HIS A 54 16.26 11.92 -8.09
N PRO A 55 17.60 12.06 -8.19
CA PRO A 55 18.25 12.91 -9.21
C PRO A 55 17.83 12.59 -10.64
N ASP A 56 17.84 11.31 -11.03
CA ASP A 56 17.53 10.89 -12.38
C ASP A 56 16.06 11.10 -12.74
N LEU A 57 15.15 10.82 -11.79
CA LEU A 57 13.72 11.02 -11.99
C LEU A 57 13.40 12.52 -12.09
N LYS A 58 14.06 13.34 -11.25
CA LYS A 58 13.94 14.79 -11.30
C LYS A 58 14.48 15.38 -12.60
N ALA A 59 15.65 14.92 -13.07
CA ALA A 59 16.23 15.36 -14.32
C ALA A 59 15.29 15.06 -15.49
N ALA A 60 14.79 13.82 -15.60
CA ALA A 60 13.83 13.45 -16.65
C ALA A 60 12.57 14.33 -16.66
N LEU A 61 12.04 14.67 -15.47
CA LEU A 61 10.90 15.56 -15.32
C LEU A 61 11.22 16.98 -15.79
N LEU A 62 12.35 17.54 -15.35
CA LEU A 62 12.76 18.91 -15.70
C LEU A 62 13.02 19.04 -17.20
N ASP A 63 13.72 18.07 -17.82
CA ASP A 63 13.98 18.04 -19.26
C ASP A 63 12.67 18.02 -20.06
N TYR A 64 11.69 17.21 -19.59
CA TYR A 64 10.37 17.14 -20.20
C TYR A 64 9.62 18.48 -20.16
N LEU A 65 9.61 19.13 -19.01
CA LEU A 65 8.92 20.41 -18.79
C LEU A 65 9.61 21.56 -19.55
N THR A 66 10.93 21.60 -19.52
CA THR A 66 11.74 22.62 -20.22
C THR A 66 11.58 22.56 -21.76
N ALA A 67 11.29 21.38 -22.29
CA ALA A 67 11.05 21.18 -23.71
C ALA A 67 9.60 21.45 -24.17
N ASP A 68 8.78 22.10 -23.34
CA ASP A 68 7.38 22.47 -23.64
C ASP A 68 6.52 21.29 -24.11
N ARG A 69 6.72 20.11 -23.52
CA ARG A 69 5.98 18.90 -23.89
C ARG A 69 4.55 18.91 -23.31
N VAL A 70 3.70 18.05 -23.85
CA VAL A 70 2.28 17.92 -23.43
C VAL A 70 2.21 17.49 -21.97
N VAL A 71 1.68 18.34 -21.08
CA VAL A 71 1.54 18.03 -19.64
C VAL A 71 0.27 17.22 -19.37
N HIS A 72 -0.84 17.65 -19.91
CA HIS A 72 -2.16 17.03 -19.67
C HIS A 72 -2.78 16.57 -20.99
N SER A 73 -3.20 15.32 -21.08
CA SER A 73 -3.67 14.74 -22.34
C SER A 73 -5.00 13.99 -22.26
N LEU A 74 -5.71 13.98 -21.14
CA LEU A 74 -6.87 13.09 -21.00
C LEU A 74 -6.48 11.65 -21.39
N ASP A 75 -7.12 11.08 -22.40
CA ASP A 75 -6.79 9.78 -22.98
C ASP A 75 -6.12 9.86 -24.36
N MET A 76 -5.81 11.08 -24.82
CA MET A 76 -5.09 11.27 -26.09
C MET A 76 -3.75 10.49 -26.11
N THR A 77 -3.39 10.07 -27.32
CA THR A 77 -2.08 9.44 -27.53
C THR A 77 -0.97 10.49 -27.48
N THR A 78 0.05 10.23 -26.67
CA THR A 78 1.24 11.10 -26.56
C THR A 78 2.51 10.28 -26.58
N VAL A 79 3.63 10.91 -26.95
CA VAL A 79 4.95 10.26 -26.96
C VAL A 79 5.33 9.76 -25.56
N ALA A 80 5.04 10.53 -24.51
CA ALA A 80 5.34 10.12 -23.13
C ALA A 80 4.55 8.89 -22.70
N LYS A 81 3.26 8.85 -23.03
CA LYS A 81 2.39 7.70 -22.75
C LYS A 81 2.83 6.45 -23.53
N ALA A 82 3.15 6.59 -24.81
CA ALA A 82 3.64 5.49 -25.64
C ALA A 82 4.94 4.89 -25.06
N LYS A 83 5.93 5.74 -24.74
CA LYS A 83 7.20 5.30 -24.12
C LYS A 83 6.98 4.59 -22.79
N PHE A 84 6.07 5.10 -21.95
CA PHE A 84 5.76 4.42 -20.70
C PHE A 84 5.17 3.03 -20.94
N LEU A 85 4.19 2.90 -21.82
CA LEU A 85 3.53 1.62 -22.12
C LEU A 85 4.53 0.60 -22.72
N GLU A 86 5.35 1.05 -23.68
CA GLU A 86 6.41 0.22 -24.30
C GLU A 86 7.41 -0.28 -23.24
N ARG A 87 7.89 0.65 -22.39
CA ARG A 87 8.88 0.30 -21.37
C ARG A 87 8.28 -0.56 -20.25
N PHE A 88 7.04 -0.31 -19.86
CA PHE A 88 6.34 -1.11 -18.86
C PHE A 88 6.11 -2.55 -19.34
N ASP A 89 5.71 -2.73 -20.59
CA ASP A 89 5.62 -4.06 -21.21
C ASP A 89 6.98 -4.75 -21.25
N GLU A 90 8.01 -4.06 -21.76
CA GLU A 90 9.34 -4.62 -21.95
C GLU A 90 10.03 -5.04 -20.65
N VAL A 91 9.92 -4.22 -19.60
CA VAL A 91 10.66 -4.42 -18.33
C VAL A 91 9.83 -5.16 -17.28
N ILE A 92 8.52 -4.95 -17.27
CA ILE A 92 7.68 -5.50 -16.19
C ILE A 92 6.82 -6.67 -16.66
N LEU A 93 5.99 -6.46 -17.68
CA LEU A 93 4.97 -7.47 -18.03
C LEU A 93 5.58 -8.67 -18.75
N ARG A 94 6.29 -8.44 -19.86
CA ARG A 94 6.83 -9.50 -20.72
C ARG A 94 7.81 -10.44 -20.00
N PRO A 95 8.78 -9.96 -19.20
CA PRO A 95 9.69 -10.85 -18.47
C PRO A 95 8.98 -11.76 -17.46
N ARG A 96 7.79 -11.36 -17.00
CA ARG A 96 6.94 -12.10 -16.05
C ARG A 96 5.90 -12.98 -16.72
N GLY A 97 5.83 -12.97 -18.06
CA GLY A 97 4.81 -13.70 -18.82
C GLY A 97 3.38 -13.19 -18.56
N LEU A 98 3.25 -11.93 -18.15
CA LEU A 98 1.97 -11.31 -17.85
C LEU A 98 1.41 -10.62 -19.10
N ASP A 99 0.25 -11.08 -19.58
CA ASP A 99 -0.49 -10.45 -20.68
C ASP A 99 -1.63 -9.61 -20.08
N TYR A 100 -1.39 -8.32 -19.89
CA TYR A 100 -2.37 -7.39 -19.32
C TYR A 100 -2.62 -6.20 -20.24
N LYS A 101 -3.88 -5.79 -20.30
CA LYS A 101 -4.26 -4.45 -20.75
C LYS A 101 -4.02 -3.44 -19.61
N VAL A 102 -3.66 -2.21 -19.98
CA VAL A 102 -3.39 -1.11 -19.05
C VAL A 102 -4.48 -0.05 -19.19
N GLN A 103 -5.26 0.14 -18.14
CA GLN A 103 -6.21 1.24 -18.02
C GLN A 103 -5.62 2.32 -17.11
N PHE A 104 -5.78 3.60 -17.52
CA PHE A 104 -5.49 4.76 -16.67
C PHE A 104 -6.81 5.28 -16.10
N PRO A 105 -7.23 4.88 -14.88
CA PRO A 105 -8.56 5.17 -14.36
C PRO A 105 -8.69 6.58 -13.79
N GLY A 106 -7.58 7.17 -13.38
CA GLY A 106 -7.48 8.45 -12.71
C GLY A 106 -6.19 8.55 -11.89
N PRO A 107 -5.98 9.59 -11.07
CA PRO A 107 -4.68 9.87 -10.47
C PRO A 107 -4.38 9.10 -9.17
N THR A 108 -5.34 8.38 -8.58
CA THR A 108 -5.18 7.80 -7.24
C THR A 108 -5.52 6.32 -7.17
N GLY A 109 -5.05 5.63 -6.12
CA GLY A 109 -5.31 4.21 -5.90
C GLY A 109 -6.81 3.89 -5.81
N THR A 110 -7.60 4.76 -5.16
CA THR A 110 -9.05 4.57 -5.10
C THR A 110 -9.70 4.57 -6.50
N ASN A 111 -9.16 5.35 -7.47
CA ASN A 111 -9.66 5.31 -8.85
C ASN A 111 -9.38 3.95 -9.52
N SER A 112 -8.23 3.34 -9.24
CA SER A 112 -7.91 2.00 -9.75
C SER A 112 -8.86 0.96 -9.16
N VAL A 113 -9.10 1.00 -7.86
CA VAL A 113 -10.05 0.10 -7.20
C VAL A 113 -11.46 0.28 -7.75
N GLU A 114 -11.96 1.51 -7.89
CA GLU A 114 -13.30 1.78 -8.48
C GLU A 114 -13.42 1.21 -9.90
N ALA A 115 -12.39 1.36 -10.72
CA ALA A 115 -12.35 0.78 -12.06
C ALA A 115 -12.39 -0.75 -12.01
N ALA A 116 -11.60 -1.36 -11.14
CA ALA A 116 -11.55 -2.81 -10.96
C ALA A 116 -12.91 -3.39 -10.52
N LEU A 117 -13.55 -2.78 -9.50
CA LEU A 117 -14.86 -3.19 -9.01
C LEU A 117 -15.94 -3.06 -10.11
N LYS A 118 -15.93 -1.95 -10.85
CA LYS A 118 -16.88 -1.70 -11.93
C LYS A 118 -16.67 -2.68 -13.08
N LEU A 119 -15.42 -2.95 -13.47
CA LEU A 119 -15.08 -3.91 -14.51
C LEU A 119 -15.51 -5.32 -14.13
N ALA A 120 -15.20 -5.76 -12.91
CA ALA A 120 -15.57 -7.09 -12.42
C ALA A 120 -17.09 -7.33 -12.48
N ARG A 121 -17.87 -6.35 -12.05
CA ARG A 121 -19.33 -6.41 -12.13
C ARG A 121 -19.83 -6.47 -13.57
N LYS A 122 -19.24 -5.66 -14.45
CA LYS A 122 -19.61 -5.63 -15.87
C LYS A 122 -19.32 -6.96 -16.58
N VAL A 123 -18.14 -7.54 -16.36
CA VAL A 123 -17.72 -8.79 -16.97
C VAL A 123 -18.58 -9.97 -16.51
N THR A 124 -18.86 -10.05 -15.22
CA THR A 124 -19.54 -11.20 -14.62
C THR A 124 -21.06 -11.09 -14.61
N GLY A 125 -21.60 -9.88 -14.72
CA GLY A 125 -23.04 -9.61 -14.50
C GLY A 125 -23.48 -9.77 -13.05
N ARG A 126 -22.53 -9.96 -12.11
CA ARG A 126 -22.76 -10.12 -10.66
C ARG A 126 -22.50 -8.81 -9.94
N GLU A 127 -23.10 -8.61 -8.77
CA GLU A 127 -23.04 -7.31 -8.05
C GLU A 127 -22.06 -7.31 -6.88
N SER A 128 -22.04 -8.39 -6.09
CA SER A 128 -21.28 -8.45 -4.85
C SER A 128 -19.79 -8.66 -5.10
N VAL A 129 -18.97 -8.04 -4.24
CA VAL A 129 -17.51 -8.27 -4.19
C VAL A 129 -17.13 -8.67 -2.77
N VAL A 130 -16.33 -9.71 -2.64
CA VAL A 130 -15.77 -10.12 -1.35
C VAL A 130 -14.54 -9.28 -1.06
N SER A 131 -14.47 -8.76 0.16
CA SER A 131 -13.29 -8.11 0.73
C SER A 131 -12.93 -8.78 2.07
N PHE A 132 -11.83 -8.36 2.68
CA PHE A 132 -11.37 -8.99 3.91
C PHE A 132 -11.40 -8.06 5.10
N THR A 133 -11.45 -8.64 6.33
CA THR A 133 -11.26 -7.88 7.56
C THR A 133 -9.95 -7.09 7.50
N ASN A 134 -9.92 -5.90 8.10
CA ASN A 134 -8.79 -4.96 8.11
C ASN A 134 -8.35 -4.41 6.74
N ALA A 135 -9.04 -4.72 5.65
CA ALA A 135 -8.70 -4.22 4.33
C ALA A 135 -8.79 -2.68 4.22
N PHE A 136 -7.92 -2.12 3.38
CA PHE A 136 -7.98 -0.70 3.00
C PHE A 136 -7.79 -0.53 1.49
N HIS A 137 -8.88 -0.20 0.78
CA HIS A 137 -8.90 -0.07 -0.68
C HIS A 137 -9.22 1.35 -1.18
N GLY A 138 -9.40 2.31 -0.28
CA GLY A 138 -9.66 3.70 -0.61
C GLY A 138 -10.86 4.32 0.10
N MET A 139 -11.11 5.60 -0.20
CA MET A 139 -12.06 6.44 0.52
C MET A 139 -13.25 6.92 -0.32
N THR A 140 -13.29 6.66 -1.62
CA THR A 140 -14.50 6.86 -2.45
C THR A 140 -15.51 5.76 -2.13
N LEU A 141 -16.80 6.00 -2.35
CA LEU A 141 -17.88 5.15 -1.81
C LEU A 141 -17.78 3.68 -2.23
N GLY A 142 -17.43 3.38 -3.50
CA GLY A 142 -17.23 2.01 -3.96
C GLY A 142 -16.01 1.34 -3.29
N ALA A 143 -14.86 2.01 -3.28
CA ALA A 143 -13.66 1.52 -2.59
C ALA A 143 -13.86 1.43 -1.07
N LEU A 144 -14.61 2.37 -0.48
CA LEU A 144 -14.95 2.37 0.94
C LEU A 144 -15.88 1.19 1.30
N SER A 145 -16.72 0.73 0.36
CA SER A 145 -17.58 -0.44 0.61
C SER A 145 -16.78 -1.71 0.87
N VAL A 146 -15.60 -1.85 0.25
CA VAL A 146 -14.67 -2.98 0.41
C VAL A 146 -13.55 -2.71 1.42
N THR A 147 -13.53 -1.54 2.07
CA THR A 147 -12.61 -1.16 3.16
C THR A 147 -13.18 -1.60 4.52
N GLY A 148 -12.35 -2.15 5.42
CA GLY A 148 -12.80 -2.78 6.66
C GLY A 148 -12.96 -1.84 7.87
N ASN A 149 -12.24 -0.71 7.94
CA ASN A 149 -12.17 0.14 9.13
C ASN A 149 -13.49 0.87 9.42
N SER A 150 -14.07 0.65 10.60
CA SER A 150 -15.39 1.18 10.99
C SER A 150 -15.44 2.71 11.07
N MET A 151 -14.38 3.35 11.57
CA MET A 151 -14.32 4.82 11.65
C MET A 151 -14.33 5.44 10.25
N LYS A 152 -13.56 4.90 9.31
CA LYS A 152 -13.54 5.36 7.91
C LYS A 152 -14.87 5.11 7.22
N ARG A 153 -15.47 3.94 7.42
CA ARG A 153 -16.80 3.56 6.87
C ARG A 153 -17.93 4.42 7.42
N GLY A 154 -17.85 4.78 8.71
CA GLY A 154 -18.85 5.64 9.37
C GLY A 154 -18.99 7.01 8.72
N GLY A 155 -17.96 7.51 8.07
CA GLY A 155 -17.97 8.78 7.32
C GLY A 155 -18.74 8.75 6.00
N ALA A 156 -19.22 7.57 5.52
CA ALA A 156 -19.93 7.45 4.24
C ALA A 156 -21.27 8.19 4.20
N GLY A 157 -21.99 8.24 5.32
CA GLY A 157 -23.31 8.88 5.40
C GLY A 157 -24.44 8.15 4.67
N ILE A 158 -24.13 7.04 4.00
CA ILE A 158 -25.07 6.17 3.27
C ILE A 158 -24.71 4.70 3.50
N PRO A 159 -25.63 3.76 3.24
CA PRO A 159 -25.31 2.34 3.26
C PRO A 159 -24.20 1.99 2.25
N LEU A 160 -23.19 1.26 2.69
CA LEU A 160 -22.15 0.68 1.84
C LEU A 160 -22.58 -0.74 1.47
N VAL A 161 -23.00 -0.90 0.23
CA VAL A 161 -23.65 -2.12 -0.29
C VAL A 161 -22.78 -2.84 -1.31
N HIS A 162 -23.19 -4.05 -1.72
CA HIS A 162 -22.53 -4.88 -2.72
C HIS A 162 -21.09 -5.27 -2.35
N ALA A 163 -20.80 -5.37 -1.05
CA ALA A 163 -19.55 -5.87 -0.51
C ALA A 163 -19.83 -6.87 0.62
N THR A 164 -19.10 -7.97 0.63
CA THR A 164 -19.21 -9.01 1.66
C THR A 164 -17.86 -9.16 2.35
N PRO A 165 -17.71 -8.70 3.59
CA PRO A 165 -16.46 -8.85 4.33
C PRO A 165 -16.29 -10.31 4.79
N MET A 166 -15.09 -10.83 4.61
CA MET A 166 -14.68 -12.18 5.04
C MET A 166 -13.41 -12.09 5.89
N PRO A 167 -13.15 -13.10 6.75
CA PRO A 167 -11.90 -13.16 7.50
C PRO A 167 -10.68 -13.19 6.60
N TYR A 168 -9.70 -12.33 6.87
CA TYR A 168 -8.37 -12.41 6.27
C TYR A 168 -7.58 -13.58 6.86
N ASP A 169 -6.44 -13.93 6.26
CA ASP A 169 -5.55 -14.96 6.80
C ASP A 169 -5.19 -14.66 8.27
N HIS A 170 -5.16 -15.67 9.12
CA HIS A 170 -4.92 -15.58 10.58
C HIS A 170 -5.94 -14.75 11.39
N TYR A 171 -7.06 -14.31 10.79
CA TYR A 171 -8.10 -13.58 11.54
C TYR A 171 -8.97 -14.49 12.40
N LEU A 172 -9.18 -15.71 11.96
CA LEU A 172 -9.84 -16.78 12.74
C LEU A 172 -8.78 -17.74 13.26
N ASP A 173 -9.19 -18.62 14.17
CA ASP A 173 -8.35 -19.69 14.68
C ASP A 173 -7.88 -20.59 13.53
N ASP A 174 -6.57 -20.81 13.40
CA ASP A 174 -5.91 -21.61 12.35
C ASP A 174 -6.27 -23.11 12.39
N THR A 175 -7.15 -23.54 13.31
CA THR A 175 -7.69 -24.90 13.36
C THR A 175 -8.67 -25.21 12.22
N LEU A 176 -9.22 -24.20 11.55
CA LEU A 176 -10.15 -24.38 10.46
C LEU A 176 -9.40 -24.40 9.11
N PRO A 177 -9.70 -25.39 8.21
CA PRO A 177 -9.14 -25.38 6.87
C PRO A 177 -9.51 -24.11 6.10
N ASP A 178 -8.51 -23.54 5.42
CA ASP A 178 -8.67 -22.33 4.61
C ASP A 178 -9.84 -22.50 3.61
N PHE A 179 -10.70 -21.49 3.56
CA PHE A 179 -11.81 -21.37 2.61
C PHE A 179 -12.89 -22.47 2.64
N MET A 180 -12.77 -23.54 3.43
CA MET A 180 -13.78 -24.59 3.46
C MET A 180 -15.16 -24.06 3.86
N TRP A 181 -15.21 -23.17 4.85
CA TRP A 181 -16.44 -22.52 5.29
C TRP A 181 -16.99 -21.56 4.23
N PHE A 182 -16.11 -20.83 3.53
CA PHE A 182 -16.50 -19.89 2.48
C PHE A 182 -17.04 -20.64 1.26
N GLU A 183 -16.36 -21.71 0.84
CA GLU A 183 -16.82 -22.56 -0.24
C GLU A 183 -18.19 -23.23 0.08
N ARG A 184 -18.39 -23.57 1.36
CA ARG A 184 -19.69 -24.08 1.82
C ARG A 184 -20.79 -23.01 1.68
N LEU A 185 -20.51 -21.74 2.03
CA LEU A 185 -21.46 -20.65 1.82
C LEU A 185 -21.78 -20.43 0.34
N LEU A 186 -20.79 -20.52 -0.55
CA LEU A 186 -21.00 -20.39 -2.00
C LEU A 186 -21.87 -21.51 -2.58
N LYS A 187 -21.81 -22.72 -2.02
CA LYS A 187 -22.56 -23.90 -2.50
C LYS A 187 -23.95 -24.04 -1.87
N ASP A 188 -24.22 -23.37 -0.78
CA ASP A 188 -25.46 -23.48 -0.02
C ASP A 188 -26.46 -22.41 -0.44
N ASN A 189 -27.52 -22.82 -1.15
CA ASN A 189 -28.60 -21.92 -1.57
C ASN A 189 -29.31 -21.20 -0.40
N GLY A 190 -29.15 -21.70 0.83
CA GLY A 190 -29.71 -21.11 2.04
C GLY A 190 -28.75 -20.16 2.77
N SER A 191 -27.52 -19.96 2.28
CA SER A 191 -26.50 -19.16 2.93
C SER A 191 -26.78 -17.66 2.92
N GLY A 192 -27.58 -17.17 1.98
CA GLY A 192 -27.76 -15.73 1.72
C GLY A 192 -26.61 -15.07 0.99
N LEU A 193 -25.56 -15.81 0.62
CA LEU A 193 -24.44 -15.31 -0.17
C LEU A 193 -24.72 -15.56 -1.65
N ASN A 194 -25.01 -14.52 -2.40
CA ASN A 194 -25.05 -14.59 -3.86
C ASN A 194 -23.62 -14.76 -4.41
N GLU A 195 -23.48 -15.44 -5.55
CA GLU A 195 -22.18 -15.59 -6.22
C GLU A 195 -21.52 -14.23 -6.46
N PRO A 196 -20.34 -13.99 -5.88
CA PRO A 196 -19.65 -12.71 -6.04
C PRO A 196 -19.10 -12.51 -7.45
N ALA A 197 -19.01 -11.25 -7.88
CA ALA A 197 -18.32 -10.85 -9.11
C ALA A 197 -16.81 -11.07 -8.99
N ALA A 198 -16.28 -10.73 -7.83
CA ALA A 198 -14.85 -10.77 -7.56
C ALA A 198 -14.55 -10.93 -6.07
N VAL A 199 -13.29 -11.27 -5.81
CA VAL A 199 -12.64 -11.11 -4.50
C VAL A 199 -11.55 -10.05 -4.66
N ILE A 200 -11.48 -9.07 -3.76
CA ILE A 200 -10.39 -8.10 -3.71
C ILE A 200 -9.53 -8.34 -2.47
N VAL A 201 -8.20 -8.36 -2.64
CA VAL A 201 -7.24 -8.69 -1.58
C VAL A 201 -5.96 -7.86 -1.68
N GLU A 202 -5.42 -7.48 -0.52
CA GLU A 202 -4.03 -7.04 -0.37
C GLU A 202 -3.18 -8.26 0.05
N THR A 203 -2.03 -8.51 -0.57
CA THR A 203 -1.15 -9.63 -0.17
C THR A 203 -0.48 -9.38 1.18
N VAL A 204 -0.32 -8.10 1.52
CA VAL A 204 0.03 -7.58 2.84
C VAL A 204 -0.86 -6.37 3.10
N GLN A 205 -1.66 -6.41 4.14
CA GLN A 205 -2.54 -5.31 4.54
C GLN A 205 -1.73 -4.23 5.26
N GLY A 206 -1.27 -3.22 4.52
CA GLY A 206 -0.41 -2.20 5.09
C GLY A 206 -1.11 -1.32 6.12
N GLU A 207 -2.23 -0.72 5.75
CA GLU A 207 -3.05 0.12 6.63
C GLU A 207 -3.82 -0.70 7.68
N GLY A 208 -4.06 -1.97 7.39
CA GLY A 208 -4.76 -2.91 8.28
C GLY A 208 -3.93 -3.45 9.43
N GLY A 209 -2.62 -3.12 9.51
CA GLY A 209 -1.76 -3.55 10.61
C GLY A 209 -0.57 -4.42 10.17
N VAL A 210 -0.13 -4.28 8.93
CA VAL A 210 0.96 -5.05 8.32
C VAL A 210 0.70 -6.57 8.41
N ASN A 211 -0.56 -6.96 8.20
CA ASN A 211 -0.95 -8.37 8.20
C ASN A 211 -0.49 -9.03 6.90
N VAL A 212 0.32 -10.08 7.00
CA VAL A 212 0.90 -10.78 5.84
C VAL A 212 0.12 -12.05 5.58
N ALA A 213 -0.45 -12.20 4.38
CA ALA A 213 -1.04 -13.47 3.98
C ALA A 213 0.03 -14.52 3.67
N ARG A 214 -0.20 -15.77 4.13
CA ARG A 214 0.60 -16.92 3.72
C ARG A 214 0.52 -17.12 2.21
N LEU A 215 1.59 -17.58 1.61
CA LEU A 215 1.63 -17.82 0.17
C LEU A 215 0.61 -18.90 -0.24
N GLU A 216 0.50 -19.94 0.56
CA GLU A 216 -0.46 -21.03 0.36
C GLU A 216 -1.91 -20.55 0.48
N TRP A 217 -2.19 -19.60 1.39
CA TRP A 217 -3.51 -19.00 1.51
C TRP A 217 -3.88 -18.19 0.25
N LEU A 218 -2.93 -17.41 -0.30
CA LEU A 218 -3.14 -16.68 -1.56
C LEU A 218 -3.35 -17.63 -2.75
N GLN A 219 -2.60 -18.74 -2.80
CA GLN A 219 -2.80 -19.78 -3.81
C GLN A 219 -4.19 -20.44 -3.69
N GLY A 220 -4.59 -20.77 -2.47
CA GLY A 220 -5.92 -21.32 -2.18
C GLY A 220 -7.04 -20.36 -2.58
N LEU A 221 -6.87 -19.06 -2.32
CA LEU A 221 -7.83 -18.01 -2.72
C LEU A 221 -7.93 -17.91 -4.24
N ALA A 222 -6.82 -17.90 -4.95
CA ALA A 222 -6.79 -17.86 -6.42
C ALA A 222 -7.49 -19.07 -7.03
N GLU A 223 -7.23 -20.27 -6.48
CA GLU A 223 -7.88 -21.50 -6.93
C GLU A 223 -9.38 -21.50 -6.63
N LEU A 224 -9.81 -20.99 -5.47
CA LEU A 224 -11.21 -20.83 -5.13
C LEU A 224 -11.92 -19.88 -6.11
N CYS A 225 -11.32 -18.75 -6.41
CA CYS A 225 -11.84 -17.78 -7.39
C CYS A 225 -12.03 -18.45 -8.76
N ARG A 226 -11.01 -19.18 -9.24
CA ARG A 226 -11.05 -19.89 -10.51
C ARG A 226 -12.18 -20.94 -10.56
N ARG A 227 -12.36 -21.73 -9.49
CA ARG A 227 -13.42 -22.78 -9.43
C ARG A 227 -14.83 -22.23 -9.47
N HIS A 228 -15.04 -21.04 -8.88
CA HIS A 228 -16.37 -20.41 -8.77
C HIS A 228 -16.60 -19.29 -9.79
N GLY A 229 -15.68 -19.08 -10.74
CA GLY A 229 -15.79 -18.04 -11.76
C GLY A 229 -15.90 -16.63 -11.16
N MET A 230 -15.24 -16.39 -10.03
CA MET A 230 -15.04 -15.08 -9.43
C MET A 230 -13.73 -14.50 -9.96
N LEU A 231 -13.67 -13.19 -10.21
CA LEU A 231 -12.42 -12.54 -10.58
C LEU A 231 -11.57 -12.29 -9.33
N LEU A 232 -10.27 -12.54 -9.41
CA LEU A 232 -9.30 -12.20 -8.38
C LEU A 232 -8.72 -10.82 -8.68
N ILE A 233 -9.00 -9.86 -7.80
CA ILE A 233 -8.43 -8.52 -7.82
C ILE A 233 -7.35 -8.44 -6.74
N VAL A 234 -6.09 -8.17 -7.13
CA VAL A 234 -5.04 -7.84 -6.16
C VAL A 234 -4.87 -6.33 -6.11
N ASP A 235 -5.08 -5.77 -4.92
CA ASP A 235 -4.76 -4.38 -4.62
C ASP A 235 -3.27 -4.26 -4.25
N ASP A 236 -2.48 -3.89 -5.23
CA ASP A 236 -1.04 -3.74 -5.13
C ASP A 236 -0.60 -2.26 -5.06
N VAL A 237 -1.53 -1.39 -4.67
CA VAL A 237 -1.33 0.08 -4.59
C VAL A 237 -0.21 0.44 -3.62
N GLN A 238 -0.10 -0.23 -2.47
CA GLN A 238 0.95 0.04 -1.49
C GLN A 238 2.09 -0.98 -1.53
N MET A 239 1.79 -2.23 -1.83
CA MET A 239 2.75 -3.34 -1.75
C MET A 239 3.47 -3.62 -3.06
N GLY A 240 2.97 -3.13 -4.17
CA GLY A 240 3.62 -3.21 -5.48
C GLY A 240 4.83 -2.29 -5.61
N CYS A 241 5.40 -2.26 -6.81
CA CYS A 241 6.61 -1.51 -7.14
C CYS A 241 7.77 -1.84 -6.19
N GLY A 242 7.91 -3.13 -5.80
CA GLY A 242 9.04 -3.64 -5.05
C GLY A 242 8.99 -3.54 -3.54
N ARG A 243 7.93 -3.03 -2.94
CA ARG A 243 7.85 -2.88 -1.49
C ARG A 243 8.05 -4.21 -0.75
N THR A 244 7.58 -5.31 -1.30
CA THR A 244 7.72 -6.66 -0.73
C THR A 244 8.89 -7.49 -1.32
N GLY A 245 9.71 -6.88 -2.18
CA GLY A 245 10.81 -7.51 -2.94
C GLY A 245 10.54 -7.48 -4.43
N PRO A 246 9.77 -8.44 -4.98
CA PRO A 246 9.37 -8.46 -6.39
C PRO A 246 8.57 -7.23 -6.79
N PHE A 247 8.51 -6.92 -8.10
CA PHE A 247 7.75 -5.76 -8.59
C PHE A 247 6.28 -5.83 -8.19
N PHE A 248 5.63 -6.98 -8.39
CA PHE A 248 4.28 -7.24 -7.88
C PHE A 248 4.35 -8.07 -6.59
N SER A 249 3.57 -7.70 -5.60
CA SER A 249 3.58 -8.39 -4.31
C SER A 249 3.06 -9.83 -4.38
N PHE A 250 2.29 -10.17 -5.40
CA PHE A 250 1.71 -11.49 -5.62
C PHE A 250 2.68 -12.49 -6.30
N GLU A 251 3.81 -12.03 -6.85
CA GLU A 251 4.77 -12.90 -7.54
C GLU A 251 5.31 -14.01 -6.61
N ALA A 252 5.54 -13.68 -5.35
CA ALA A 252 6.01 -14.65 -4.35
C ALA A 252 5.06 -15.84 -4.17
N ALA A 253 3.75 -15.65 -4.35
CA ALA A 253 2.76 -16.71 -4.27
C ALA A 253 2.61 -17.50 -5.59
N GLY A 254 3.25 -17.05 -6.68
CA GLY A 254 3.15 -17.70 -7.99
C GLY A 254 1.73 -17.66 -8.58
N ILE A 255 0.91 -16.70 -8.19
CA ILE A 255 -0.45 -16.52 -8.72
C ILE A 255 -0.46 -15.45 -9.80
N VAL A 256 -1.45 -15.51 -10.69
CA VAL A 256 -1.71 -14.50 -11.72
C VAL A 256 -3.13 -13.97 -11.52
N PRO A 257 -3.30 -12.78 -10.93
CA PRO A 257 -4.61 -12.16 -10.73
C PRO A 257 -5.32 -11.85 -12.05
N ASP A 258 -6.64 -11.75 -12.00
CA ASP A 258 -7.43 -11.28 -13.15
C ASP A 258 -7.30 -9.77 -13.34
N ILE A 259 -7.22 -9.04 -12.23
CA ILE A 259 -7.09 -7.57 -12.18
C ILE A 259 -6.06 -7.19 -11.12
N VAL A 260 -5.22 -6.19 -11.42
CA VAL A 260 -4.23 -5.64 -10.48
C VAL A 260 -4.41 -4.12 -10.39
N CYS A 261 -4.51 -3.59 -9.18
CA CYS A 261 -4.55 -2.15 -8.92
C CYS A 261 -3.16 -1.64 -8.53
N LEU A 262 -2.67 -0.60 -9.22
CA LEU A 262 -1.40 0.08 -8.93
C LEU A 262 -1.62 1.58 -8.78
N SER A 263 -0.87 2.20 -7.88
CA SER A 263 -0.79 3.66 -7.71
C SER A 263 0.47 4.01 -6.92
N LYS A 264 0.47 5.11 -6.18
CA LYS A 264 1.58 5.52 -5.30
C LYS A 264 2.91 5.52 -6.06
N SER A 265 3.79 4.56 -5.78
CA SER A 265 5.13 4.50 -6.36
C SER A 265 5.21 4.17 -7.85
N ILE A 266 4.10 3.84 -8.51
CA ILE A 266 4.12 3.57 -9.96
C ILE A 266 4.61 4.78 -10.77
N SER A 267 4.38 6.00 -10.29
CA SER A 267 4.89 7.21 -10.93
C SER A 267 6.40 7.42 -10.74
N GLY A 268 7.03 6.69 -9.83
CA GLY A 268 8.44 6.80 -9.47
C GLY A 268 8.76 8.01 -8.58
N TYR A 269 8.24 9.18 -8.90
CA TYR A 269 8.62 10.46 -8.28
C TYR A 269 7.63 10.98 -7.22
N GLY A 270 6.50 10.28 -7.02
CA GLY A 270 5.43 10.74 -6.14
C GLY A 270 4.38 11.62 -6.83
N LEU A 271 4.38 11.69 -8.17
CA LEU A 271 3.33 12.36 -8.94
C LEU A 271 2.06 11.50 -8.97
N PRO A 272 0.86 12.13 -8.99
CA PRO A 272 -0.40 11.39 -9.03
C PRO A 272 -0.53 10.53 -10.30
N MET A 273 -0.66 9.20 -10.11
CA MET A 273 -0.83 8.22 -11.19
C MET A 273 -1.41 6.92 -10.62
N ALA A 274 -2.30 6.29 -11.37
CA ALA A 274 -2.78 4.95 -11.08
C ALA A 274 -2.98 4.14 -12.36
N LEU A 275 -2.87 2.83 -12.24
CA LEU A 275 -3.13 1.87 -13.29
C LEU A 275 -4.10 0.80 -12.77
N THR A 276 -4.99 0.35 -13.63
CA THR A 276 -5.73 -0.89 -13.46
C THR A 276 -5.28 -1.82 -14.58
N LEU A 277 -4.59 -2.90 -14.20
CA LEU A 277 -4.15 -3.94 -15.13
C LEU A 277 -5.20 -5.05 -15.13
N PHE A 278 -5.52 -5.61 -16.27
CA PHE A 278 -6.44 -6.73 -16.35
C PHE A 278 -6.19 -7.60 -17.59
N ARG A 279 -6.59 -8.85 -17.52
CA ARG A 279 -6.42 -9.78 -18.63
C ARG A 279 -7.17 -9.28 -19.88
N PRO A 280 -6.63 -9.48 -21.10
CA PRO A 280 -7.18 -8.91 -22.34
C PRO A 280 -8.66 -9.26 -22.59
N GLU A 281 -9.09 -10.47 -22.23
CA GLU A 281 -10.48 -10.93 -22.41
C GLU A 281 -11.48 -10.20 -21.50
N LEU A 282 -11.01 -9.49 -20.49
CA LEU A 282 -11.84 -8.67 -19.61
C LEU A 282 -12.10 -7.25 -20.16
N ASP A 283 -11.47 -6.88 -21.27
CA ASP A 283 -11.61 -5.54 -21.87
C ASP A 283 -12.95 -5.40 -22.63
N VAL A 284 -14.01 -5.29 -21.86
CA VAL A 284 -15.38 -5.15 -22.36
C VAL A 284 -15.92 -3.72 -22.23
N TRP A 285 -15.02 -2.74 -22.01
CA TRP A 285 -15.38 -1.34 -21.91
C TRP A 285 -15.87 -0.76 -23.24
N GLU A 286 -16.96 0.01 -23.19
CA GLU A 286 -17.30 0.89 -24.29
C GLU A 286 -16.46 2.19 -24.24
N PRO A 287 -16.15 2.83 -25.37
CA PRO A 287 -15.42 4.08 -25.40
C PRO A 287 -16.07 5.15 -24.51
N GLY A 288 -15.30 5.69 -23.53
CA GLY A 288 -15.74 6.71 -22.60
C GLY A 288 -16.55 6.21 -21.39
N GLU A 289 -16.84 4.93 -21.28
CA GLU A 289 -17.66 4.36 -20.20
C GLU A 289 -17.03 4.47 -18.80
N HIS A 290 -15.70 4.53 -18.73
CA HIS A 290 -14.96 4.83 -17.50
C HIS A 290 -13.90 5.89 -17.80
N ASN A 291 -14.31 7.16 -17.79
CA ASN A 291 -13.47 8.29 -18.14
C ASN A 291 -13.14 9.16 -16.92
N GLY A 292 -12.08 9.95 -17.01
CA GLY A 292 -11.64 10.89 -15.99
C GLY A 292 -10.63 11.90 -16.54
N THR A 293 -10.82 13.18 -16.22
CA THR A 293 -10.03 14.29 -16.78
C THR A 293 -8.53 14.12 -16.52
N PHE A 294 -8.12 13.70 -15.33
CA PHE A 294 -6.71 13.60 -14.92
C PHE A 294 -6.09 12.21 -15.12
N ARG A 295 -6.61 11.39 -16.03
CA ARG A 295 -6.05 10.08 -16.36
C ARG A 295 -4.83 10.14 -17.29
N GLY A 296 -4.52 11.29 -17.87
CA GLY A 296 -3.39 11.50 -18.78
C GLY A 296 -2.40 12.54 -18.27
N HIS A 297 -1.74 12.29 -17.16
CA HIS A 297 -0.73 13.18 -16.58
C HIS A 297 0.67 12.79 -17.08
N ASN A 298 1.10 13.42 -18.20
CA ASN A 298 2.34 13.03 -18.89
C ASN A 298 3.63 13.19 -18.07
N PRO A 299 3.78 14.19 -17.18
CA PRO A 299 4.92 14.23 -16.26
C PRO A 299 5.07 12.96 -15.42
N ALA A 300 3.95 12.36 -14.98
CA ALA A 300 3.98 11.09 -14.25
C ALA A 300 4.40 9.91 -15.15
N PHE A 301 3.99 9.90 -16.42
CA PHE A 301 4.46 8.87 -17.37
C PHE A 301 5.98 8.95 -17.59
N VAL A 302 6.53 10.17 -17.65
CA VAL A 302 7.98 10.38 -17.82
C VAL A 302 8.75 9.88 -16.61
N THR A 303 8.34 10.25 -15.42
CA THR A 303 9.02 9.81 -14.19
C THR A 303 8.83 8.32 -13.92
N ALA A 304 7.65 7.77 -14.26
CA ALA A 304 7.40 6.32 -14.21
C ALA A 304 8.33 5.57 -15.16
N THR A 305 8.48 6.04 -16.43
CA THR A 305 9.39 5.45 -17.40
C THR A 305 10.82 5.42 -16.88
N ALA A 306 11.29 6.52 -16.30
CA ALA A 306 12.63 6.59 -15.71
C ALA A 306 12.78 5.65 -14.51
N ALA A 307 11.74 5.50 -13.68
CA ALA A 307 11.76 4.59 -12.53
C ALA A 307 11.81 3.11 -12.92
N LEU A 308 11.32 2.74 -14.12
CA LEU A 308 11.43 1.37 -14.62
C LEU A 308 12.87 0.92 -14.86
N GLU A 309 13.83 1.86 -14.97
CA GLU A 309 15.25 1.51 -15.11
C GLU A 309 15.81 0.77 -13.89
N PHE A 310 15.26 0.98 -12.71
CA PHE A 310 15.61 0.20 -11.50
C PHE A 310 15.21 -1.28 -11.58
N TRP A 311 14.36 -1.64 -12.56
CA TRP A 311 13.78 -2.99 -12.73
C TRP A 311 14.31 -3.73 -13.97
N THR A 312 15.33 -3.19 -14.64
CA THR A 312 15.97 -3.85 -15.81
C THR A 312 16.74 -5.11 -15.43
N ASP A 313 17.05 -5.25 -14.17
CA ASP A 313 17.64 -6.44 -13.57
C ASP A 313 17.05 -6.70 -12.16
N ASN A 314 17.53 -7.73 -11.48
CA ASN A 314 17.01 -8.14 -10.18
C ASN A 314 17.80 -7.57 -8.98
N ARG A 315 18.61 -6.53 -9.18
CA ARG A 315 19.46 -5.96 -8.11
C ARG A 315 18.60 -5.31 -7.02
N LEU A 316 17.63 -4.49 -7.42
CA LEU A 316 16.75 -3.81 -6.46
C LEU A 316 15.93 -4.82 -5.66
N GLU A 317 15.34 -5.83 -6.32
CA GLU A 317 14.59 -6.88 -5.65
C GLU A 317 15.42 -7.60 -4.57
N LYS A 318 16.63 -8.05 -4.96
CA LYS A 318 17.54 -8.73 -4.03
C LYS A 318 17.95 -7.85 -2.85
N ASP A 319 18.20 -6.56 -3.11
CA ASP A 319 18.58 -5.62 -2.05
C ASP A 319 17.42 -5.36 -1.09
N VAL A 320 16.19 -5.22 -1.59
CA VAL A 320 14.98 -5.09 -0.76
C VAL A 320 14.78 -6.32 0.13
N LEU A 321 14.95 -7.52 -0.41
CA LEU A 321 14.82 -8.76 0.39
C LEU A 321 15.89 -8.83 1.46
N ARG A 322 17.17 -8.59 1.12
CA ARG A 322 18.30 -8.55 2.06
C ARG A 322 18.09 -7.56 3.20
N LYS A 323 17.70 -6.32 2.84
CA LYS A 323 17.40 -5.26 3.83
C LYS A 323 16.19 -5.63 4.69
N GLY A 324 15.16 -6.22 4.08
CA GLY A 324 13.98 -6.69 4.79
C GLY A 324 14.30 -7.73 5.87
N GLU A 325 15.16 -8.71 5.57
CA GLU A 325 15.66 -9.71 6.54
C GLU A 325 16.49 -9.05 7.65
N HIS A 326 17.26 -8.01 7.32
CA HIS A 326 18.03 -7.27 8.33
C HIS A 326 17.09 -6.50 9.27
N VAL A 327 16.10 -5.79 8.74
CA VAL A 327 15.10 -5.07 9.54
C VAL A 327 14.35 -6.03 10.46
N GLU A 328 13.91 -7.19 9.95
CA GLU A 328 13.21 -8.20 10.74
C GLU A 328 14.04 -8.67 11.93
N ARG A 329 15.32 -9.04 11.71
CA ARG A 329 16.21 -9.46 12.80
C ARG A 329 16.35 -8.40 13.88
N VAL A 330 16.66 -7.16 13.48
CA VAL A 330 16.85 -6.07 14.44
C VAL A 330 15.58 -5.82 15.25
N LEU A 331 14.42 -5.75 14.60
CA LEU A 331 13.15 -5.56 15.30
C LEU A 331 12.79 -6.74 16.20
N THR A 332 13.04 -7.98 15.76
CA THR A 332 12.78 -9.18 16.57
C THR A 332 13.65 -9.20 17.84
N ASP A 333 14.92 -8.82 17.73
CA ASP A 333 15.82 -8.72 18.89
C ASP A 333 15.33 -7.65 19.89
N VAL A 334 14.85 -6.51 19.38
CA VAL A 334 14.34 -5.40 20.21
C VAL A 334 13.04 -5.76 20.92
N VAL A 335 12.09 -6.42 20.23
CA VAL A 335 10.77 -6.71 20.81
C VAL A 335 10.73 -8.04 21.57
N GLY A 336 11.72 -8.91 21.39
CA GLY A 336 11.76 -10.23 22.06
C GLY A 336 11.52 -10.20 23.57
N PRO A 337 12.04 -9.19 24.31
CA PRO A 337 11.76 -9.02 25.74
C PRO A 337 10.41 -8.35 26.05
N VAL A 338 9.67 -7.85 25.04
CA VAL A 338 8.45 -7.04 25.23
C VAL A 338 7.23 -7.95 25.13
N GLU A 339 6.57 -8.19 26.26
CA GLU A 339 5.35 -8.99 26.31
C GLU A 339 4.23 -8.36 25.44
N GLY A 340 3.58 -9.18 24.62
CA GLY A 340 2.51 -8.73 23.73
C GLY A 340 2.97 -7.88 22.54
N ALA A 341 4.28 -7.89 22.20
CA ALA A 341 4.78 -7.26 20.99
C ALA A 341 5.17 -8.31 19.93
N GLU A 342 4.89 -8.02 18.67
CA GLU A 342 5.13 -8.93 17.55
C GLU A 342 5.67 -8.16 16.33
N VAL A 343 6.65 -8.74 15.64
CA VAL A 343 7.15 -8.23 14.34
C VAL A 343 6.39 -8.87 13.20
N ARG A 344 5.89 -8.03 12.26
CA ARG A 344 5.17 -8.46 11.08
C ARG A 344 5.77 -7.83 9.83
N GLY A 345 5.54 -8.41 8.67
CA GLY A 345 5.87 -7.78 7.41
C GLY A 345 6.62 -8.66 6.42
N ARG A 346 6.85 -8.12 5.21
CA ARG A 346 7.57 -8.75 4.11
C ARG A 346 8.35 -7.70 3.31
N GLY A 347 9.60 -7.99 2.94
CA GLY A 347 10.47 -7.02 2.29
C GLY A 347 10.70 -5.78 3.16
N LEU A 348 10.58 -4.58 2.61
CA LEU A 348 10.76 -3.30 3.30
C LEU A 348 9.43 -2.64 3.73
N VAL A 349 8.41 -3.44 4.02
CA VAL A 349 7.27 -3.05 4.86
C VAL A 349 7.30 -3.92 6.10
N ARG A 350 7.59 -3.31 7.24
CA ARG A 350 7.67 -4.00 8.54
C ARG A 350 6.82 -3.28 9.57
N GLY A 351 6.24 -4.03 10.48
CA GLY A 351 5.44 -3.51 11.57
C GLY A 351 5.86 -4.12 12.90
N VAL A 352 5.78 -3.32 13.96
CA VAL A 352 5.82 -3.80 15.33
C VAL A 352 4.42 -3.60 15.92
N ALA A 353 3.69 -4.69 16.09
CA ALA A 353 2.38 -4.70 16.71
C ALA A 353 2.52 -4.76 18.24
N PHE A 354 1.69 -4.01 18.94
CA PHE A 354 1.62 -3.98 20.39
C PHE A 354 0.21 -4.38 20.84
N GLU A 355 0.09 -5.10 21.93
CA GLU A 355 -1.22 -5.41 22.53
C GLU A 355 -1.98 -4.13 22.92
N ARG A 356 -1.24 -3.08 23.34
CA ARG A 356 -1.79 -1.78 23.72
C ARG A 356 -1.56 -0.75 22.62
N PRO A 357 -2.62 -0.25 21.97
CA PRO A 357 -2.49 0.73 20.88
C PRO A 357 -1.74 2.01 21.26
N GLU A 358 -1.87 2.44 22.53
CA GLU A 358 -1.19 3.64 23.04
C GLU A 358 0.34 3.53 22.97
N SER A 359 0.88 2.30 23.05
CA SER A 359 2.32 2.03 22.98
C SER A 359 2.85 2.37 21.56
N ALA A 360 2.14 1.95 20.52
CA ALA A 360 2.54 2.27 19.14
C ALA A 360 2.54 3.78 18.88
N ALA A 361 1.50 4.49 19.33
CA ALA A 361 1.43 5.94 19.23
C ALA A 361 2.54 6.64 20.05
N ALA A 362 2.90 6.11 21.23
CA ALA A 362 4.00 6.64 22.04
C ALA A 362 5.36 6.43 21.37
N VAL A 363 5.60 5.25 20.77
CA VAL A 363 6.82 4.95 19.99
C VAL A 363 6.95 5.90 18.81
N CYS A 364 5.89 6.15 18.04
CA CYS A 364 5.94 7.09 16.92
C CYS A 364 6.28 8.51 17.38
N ARG A 365 5.74 8.98 18.52
CA ARG A 365 6.08 10.31 19.08
C ARG A 365 7.53 10.36 19.55
N GLU A 366 8.03 9.32 20.21
CA GLU A 366 9.43 9.24 20.66
C GLU A 366 10.38 9.24 19.46
N ALA A 367 10.09 8.44 18.42
CA ALA A 367 10.86 8.38 17.17
C ALA A 367 10.90 9.75 16.47
N PHE A 368 9.76 10.45 16.36
CA PHE A 368 9.71 11.80 15.81
C PHE A 368 10.57 12.77 16.63
N GLY A 369 10.51 12.70 17.95
CA GLY A 369 11.37 13.47 18.84
C GLY A 369 12.86 13.25 18.59
N ARG A 370 13.26 12.06 18.12
CA ARG A 370 14.64 11.68 17.76
C ARG A 370 14.98 11.91 16.29
N GLY A 371 14.05 12.40 15.49
CA GLY A 371 14.26 12.72 14.07
C GLY A 371 13.98 11.55 13.11
N LEU A 372 13.10 10.60 13.47
CA LEU A 372 12.64 9.54 12.59
C LEU A 372 11.13 9.67 12.34
N LEU A 373 10.71 9.65 11.08
CA LEU A 373 9.32 9.63 10.69
C LEU A 373 8.84 8.18 10.52
N VAL A 374 7.93 7.76 11.37
CA VAL A 374 7.20 6.49 11.30
C VAL A 374 5.74 6.74 11.62
N GLU A 375 4.85 5.90 11.15
CA GLU A 375 3.41 6.03 11.38
C GLU A 375 2.83 4.82 12.11
N THR A 376 1.63 4.99 12.66
CA THR A 376 0.83 3.87 13.15
C THR A 376 -0.07 3.30 12.05
N SER A 377 -0.34 2.00 12.12
CA SER A 377 -1.35 1.30 11.32
C SER A 377 -2.11 0.29 12.18
N GLY A 378 -3.09 -0.39 11.57
CA GLY A 378 -3.95 -1.33 12.29
C GLY A 378 -5.32 -0.76 12.62
N ALA A 379 -6.25 -1.66 12.97
CA ALA A 379 -7.64 -1.30 13.25
C ALA A 379 -7.79 -0.32 14.41
N GLN A 380 -6.88 -0.37 15.39
CA GLN A 380 -6.81 0.48 16.56
C GLN A 380 -5.54 1.34 16.60
N SER A 381 -4.78 1.42 15.48
CA SER A 381 -3.47 2.08 15.41
C SER A 381 -2.42 1.43 16.32
N GLU A 382 -2.48 0.12 16.50
CA GLU A 382 -1.67 -0.69 17.40
C GLU A 382 -0.30 -1.08 16.83
N VAL A 383 -0.04 -0.79 15.56
CA VAL A 383 1.20 -1.20 14.86
C VAL A 383 2.05 0.02 14.50
N VAL A 384 3.31 0.05 14.90
CA VAL A 384 4.32 0.97 14.35
C VAL A 384 4.77 0.44 13.00
N LYS A 385 4.49 1.16 11.92
CA LYS A 385 4.79 0.75 10.55
C LYS A 385 6.03 1.47 10.01
N LEU A 386 6.96 0.68 9.47
CA LEU A 386 8.22 1.13 8.88
C LEU A 386 8.21 0.83 7.38
N MET A 387 8.35 1.86 6.56
CA MET A 387 8.41 1.78 5.10
C MET A 387 9.49 2.71 4.55
N PRO A 388 10.79 2.48 4.81
CA PRO A 388 11.84 3.32 4.25
C PRO A 388 11.85 3.28 2.71
N SER A 389 12.50 4.24 2.07
CA SER A 389 12.81 4.14 0.63
C SER A 389 13.50 2.82 0.31
N LEU A 390 13.18 2.20 -0.82
CA LEU A 390 13.85 0.97 -1.30
C LEU A 390 15.32 1.22 -1.62
N LEU A 391 15.67 2.47 -1.95
CA LEU A 391 17.03 2.90 -2.28
C LEU A 391 17.82 3.40 -1.06
N ILE A 392 17.28 3.27 0.14
CA ILE A 392 18.00 3.64 1.37
C ILE A 392 19.33 2.89 1.46
N ASP A 393 20.41 3.56 1.82
CA ASP A 393 21.69 2.87 2.06
C ASP A 393 21.72 2.15 3.41
N ASP A 394 22.71 1.26 3.58
CA ASP A 394 22.79 0.43 4.78
C ASP A 394 23.08 1.24 6.05
N ASP A 395 23.84 2.33 5.96
CA ASP A 395 24.17 3.18 7.11
C ASP A 395 22.96 4.01 7.56
N GLU A 396 22.21 4.56 6.62
CA GLU A 396 20.95 5.27 6.91
C GLU A 396 19.88 4.30 7.46
N LEU A 397 19.78 3.10 6.89
CA LEU A 397 18.87 2.06 7.38
C LEU A 397 19.23 1.68 8.83
N ALA A 398 20.51 1.42 9.12
CA ALA A 398 20.98 1.08 10.46
C ALA A 398 20.71 2.22 11.47
N ARG A 399 20.94 3.47 11.07
CA ARG A 399 20.64 4.64 11.91
C ARG A 399 19.14 4.76 12.22
N GLY A 400 18.27 4.59 11.23
CA GLY A 400 16.83 4.63 11.43
C GLY A 400 16.34 3.51 12.34
N LEU A 401 16.88 2.29 12.16
CA LEU A 401 16.58 1.16 13.03
C LEU A 401 17.05 1.37 14.46
N ALA A 402 18.22 1.99 14.67
CA ALA A 402 18.69 2.33 16.01
C ALA A 402 17.73 3.32 16.70
N ILE A 403 17.27 4.36 16.00
CA ILE A 403 16.27 5.30 16.54
C ILE A 403 14.95 4.59 16.85
N ALA A 404 14.48 3.69 15.99
CA ALA A 404 13.27 2.92 16.23
C ALA A 404 13.41 2.02 17.46
N ALA A 405 14.55 1.31 17.58
CA ALA A 405 14.86 0.46 18.72
C ALA A 405 14.88 1.24 20.04
N GLU A 406 15.65 2.34 20.10
CA GLU A 406 15.70 3.21 21.28
C GLU A 406 14.33 3.77 21.65
N SER A 407 13.47 4.06 20.66
CA SER A 407 12.13 4.58 20.90
C SER A 407 11.20 3.50 21.49
N ILE A 408 11.30 2.26 21.01
CA ILE A 408 10.58 1.11 21.56
C ILE A 408 11.01 0.84 22.99
N GLU A 409 12.33 0.74 23.23
CA GLU A 409 12.89 0.50 24.57
C GLU A 409 12.49 1.59 25.58
N ALA A 410 12.57 2.86 25.18
CA ALA A 410 12.20 3.99 26.04
C ALA A 410 10.72 3.97 26.44
N VAL A 411 9.83 3.58 25.55
CA VAL A 411 8.38 3.49 25.82
C VAL A 411 8.08 2.29 26.71
N THR A 412 8.58 1.11 26.36
CA THR A 412 8.31 -0.13 27.10
C THR A 412 8.89 -0.11 28.51
N ALA A 413 10.08 0.49 28.71
CA ALA A 413 10.65 0.67 30.04
C ALA A 413 9.77 1.57 30.93
N ARG A 414 9.21 2.66 30.40
CA ARG A 414 8.30 3.54 31.15
C ARG A 414 7.00 2.82 31.54
N GLU A 415 6.49 1.96 30.67
CA GLU A 415 5.26 1.17 30.93
C GLU A 415 5.46 0.15 32.04
N LEU A 416 6.61 -0.54 32.09
CA LEU A 416 6.95 -1.48 33.16
C LEU A 416 7.02 -0.78 34.53
N ILE A 417 7.63 0.41 34.60
CA ILE A 417 7.72 1.22 35.83
C ILE A 417 6.32 1.66 36.29
N GLY A 418 5.47 2.08 35.34
CA GLY A 418 4.10 2.51 35.62
C GLY A 418 3.18 1.37 36.11
N ALA A 419 3.39 0.15 35.63
CA ALA A 419 2.66 -1.06 36.04
C ALA A 419 3.07 -1.52 37.46
N GLY A 420 4.37 -1.52 37.76
CA GLY A 420 4.89 -1.88 39.09
C GLY A 420 4.44 -0.96 40.22
N GLY A 421 4.17 0.33 39.93
CA GLY A 421 3.68 1.30 40.91
C GLY A 421 2.19 1.16 41.27
N ARG A 422 1.39 0.40 40.51
CA ARG A 422 -0.05 0.17 40.77
C ARG A 422 -0.33 -1.11 41.56
N SER A 423 0.65 -2.00 41.70
CA SER A 423 0.48 -3.28 42.44
C SER A 423 0.69 -3.16 43.94
N THR A 424 1.00 -1.95 44.45
CA THR A 424 1.30 -1.74 45.90
C THR A 424 0.29 -0.80 46.60
N ARG A 425 -0.94 -0.71 46.10
CA ARG A 425 -2.00 0.01 46.83
C ARG A 425 -3.23 -0.86 47.06
#